data_00f8b82c84ccaa4612b8127659bf30af
#
_entry.id   00f8b82c84ccaa4612b8127659bf30af
#
_cell.length_a   1.000
_cell.length_b   1.000
_cell.length_c   1.000
_cell.angle_alpha   90.00
_cell.angle_beta   90.00
_cell.angle_gamma   90.00
#
_symmetry.space_group_name_H-M   'P 1'
#
loop_
_entity.id
_entity.type
_entity.pdbx_description
1 polymer ?
#
loop_
_entity_poly.entity_id
_entity_poly.type
_entity_poly.pdbx_seq_one_letter_code
_entity_poly.pdbx_strand_id
1 'polypeptide(L)'
;MNIRGYICTCLDLFFIFDFIRLLKYQILQFHALFYNGDILLLYAVVGFALIPVCKLKDKTVFWIALILLLQPYEWGRAVYAMINPDYVAVTGHCVPYAIRAQEATLNGNFLEVLRSNIIDGQLYSNIWQVENGRLFQTAALFMFGMLLGRRKYLIKSEESVCFWKKMLIGAILAFIPLYCLKTFVPDLLTNPSIQVPYNIAVPSYANFAFMIILVSIFTLLWFKKEKGYSWQSLLIPYGRMSLTNYISQSIMGVTIYYGFGLAMYKYAGATASLLIALLIFTVQLMFSRWWLARHKQGPLEFLWRKGTWI
;
A
#
# COMPACT_ATOMS: atom_id res chain seq x y z
N MET A 1 -38.68 3.50 0.17
CA MET A 1 -37.69 4.01 1.16
C MET A 1 -36.32 3.56 0.67
N ASN A 2 -35.43 4.49 0.34
CA ASN A 2 -34.26 4.23 -0.49
C ASN A 2 -33.08 3.76 0.37
N ILE A 3 -32.95 2.44 0.56
CA ILE A 3 -31.89 1.79 1.36
C ILE A 3 -30.47 2.19 0.91
N ARG A 4 -30.28 2.56 -0.36
CA ARG A 4 -29.00 3.10 -0.88
C ARG A 4 -28.62 4.44 -0.25
N GLY A 5 -29.57 5.30 0.08
CA GLY A 5 -29.31 6.60 0.71
C GLY A 5 -28.85 6.46 2.17
N TYR A 6 -29.44 5.55 2.92
CA TYR A 6 -29.08 5.31 4.32
C TYR A 6 -27.69 4.62 4.48
N ILE A 7 -27.36 3.70 3.61
CA ILE A 7 -26.03 3.03 3.62
C ILE A 7 -24.93 4.03 3.26
N CYS A 8 -25.14 4.93 2.30
CA CYS A 8 -24.18 5.99 1.96
C CYS A 8 -23.99 6.99 3.11
N THR A 9 -25.06 7.51 3.71
CA THR A 9 -24.95 8.47 4.82
C THR A 9 -24.34 7.88 6.09
N CYS A 10 -24.62 6.62 6.42
CA CYS A 10 -23.94 5.94 7.51
C CYS A 10 -22.48 5.65 7.20
N LEU A 11 -22.15 5.27 5.96
CA LEU A 11 -20.76 5.10 5.51
C LEU A 11 -20.00 6.43 5.49
N ASP A 12 -20.61 7.53 5.06
CA ASP A 12 -19.98 8.85 5.04
C ASP A 12 -19.62 9.37 6.44
N LEU A 13 -20.55 9.24 7.41
CA LEU A 13 -20.26 9.55 8.81
C LEU A 13 -19.22 8.59 9.42
N PHE A 14 -19.31 7.32 9.11
CA PHE A 14 -18.35 6.31 9.56
C PHE A 14 -16.94 6.60 9.00
N PHE A 15 -16.82 6.91 7.71
CA PHE A 15 -15.53 7.27 7.09
C PHE A 15 -14.97 8.59 7.62
N ILE A 16 -15.81 9.62 7.86
CA ILE A 16 -15.35 10.88 8.45
C ILE A 16 -14.90 10.68 9.89
N PHE A 17 -15.66 9.93 10.69
CA PHE A 17 -15.25 9.59 12.06
C PHE A 17 -14.03 8.69 12.10
N ASP A 18 -13.93 7.70 11.23
CA ASP A 18 -12.74 6.85 11.15
C ASP A 18 -11.52 7.61 10.63
N PHE A 19 -11.70 8.58 9.73
CA PHE A 19 -10.60 9.45 9.27
C PHE A 19 -10.11 10.41 10.36
N ILE A 20 -11.02 11.10 11.06
CA ILE A 20 -10.65 11.97 12.20
C ILE A 20 -9.99 11.12 13.30
N ARG A 21 -10.45 9.91 13.49
CA ARG A 21 -9.87 8.92 14.40
C ARG A 21 -8.53 8.40 13.89
N LEU A 22 -8.41 8.07 12.60
CA LEU A 22 -7.13 7.77 11.94
C LEU A 22 -6.12 8.91 12.15
N LEU A 23 -6.50 10.17 11.94
CA LEU A 23 -5.66 11.33 12.22
C LEU A 23 -5.29 11.45 13.72
N LYS A 24 -6.25 11.28 14.63
CA LYS A 24 -5.97 11.28 16.07
C LYS A 24 -5.03 10.14 16.48
N TYR A 25 -5.20 8.95 15.91
CA TYR A 25 -4.32 7.80 16.20
C TYR A 25 -3.03 7.83 15.41
N GLN A 26 -2.95 8.53 14.27
CA GLN A 26 -1.69 8.77 13.57
C GLN A 26 -0.74 9.67 14.35
N ILE A 27 -1.24 10.64 15.09
CA ILE A 27 -0.44 11.44 16.03
C ILE A 27 0.07 10.56 17.21
N LEU A 28 -0.67 9.49 17.54
CA LEU A 28 -0.33 8.46 18.52
C LEU A 28 0.29 7.20 17.91
N GLN A 29 0.64 7.20 16.63
CA GLN A 29 1.06 5.98 15.96
C GLN A 29 2.43 5.52 16.42
N PHE A 30 2.40 4.50 17.25
CA PHE A 30 3.56 3.66 17.56
C PHE A 30 4.35 3.23 16.32
N HIS A 31 3.69 3.09 15.16
CA HIS A 31 4.34 2.69 13.91
C HIS A 31 5.26 3.77 13.35
N ALA A 32 4.77 5.02 13.26
CA ALA A 32 5.57 6.17 12.81
C ALA A 32 6.76 6.46 13.75
N LEU A 33 6.65 6.07 15.03
CA LEU A 33 7.75 6.13 15.97
C LEU A 33 8.87 5.13 15.64
N PHE A 34 8.53 3.93 15.20
CA PHE A 34 9.51 2.86 15.00
C PHE A 34 10.03 2.74 13.59
N TYR A 35 9.25 3.14 12.57
CA TYR A 35 9.58 2.94 11.17
C TYR A 35 9.43 4.21 10.34
N ASN A 36 10.47 4.58 9.59
CA ASN A 36 10.55 5.81 8.80
C ASN A 36 9.79 5.75 7.44
N GLY A 37 9.23 4.62 7.06
CA GLY A 37 8.55 4.38 5.79
C GLY A 37 7.02 4.29 5.91
N ASP A 38 6.37 5.05 6.81
CA ASP A 38 4.93 4.93 7.03
C ASP A 38 4.10 5.46 5.85
N ILE A 39 3.19 4.59 5.36
CA ILE A 39 2.27 4.87 4.24
C ILE A 39 0.83 5.13 4.72
N LEU A 40 0.57 5.01 6.02
CA LEU A 40 -0.79 5.12 6.56
C LEU A 40 -1.35 6.53 6.45
N LEU A 41 -0.50 7.56 6.52
CA LEU A 41 -0.91 8.95 6.30
C LEU A 41 -1.46 9.14 4.89
N LEU A 42 -0.77 8.62 3.88
CA LEU A 42 -1.25 8.65 2.49
C LEU A 42 -2.61 7.94 2.36
N TYR A 43 -2.76 6.77 2.98
CA TYR A 43 -4.02 6.02 2.95
C TYR A 43 -5.17 6.79 3.62
N ALA A 44 -4.89 7.51 4.70
CA ALA A 44 -5.87 8.36 5.35
C ALA A 44 -6.31 9.54 4.47
N VAL A 45 -5.36 10.24 3.86
CA VAL A 45 -5.65 11.36 2.93
C VAL A 45 -6.46 10.86 1.73
N VAL A 46 -6.05 9.76 1.11
CA VAL A 46 -6.77 9.16 -0.01
C VAL A 46 -8.15 8.65 0.42
N GLY A 47 -8.26 8.03 1.60
CA GLY A 47 -9.53 7.58 2.17
C GLY A 47 -10.52 8.73 2.34
N PHE A 48 -10.05 9.88 2.81
CA PHE A 48 -10.88 11.10 2.90
C PHE A 48 -11.34 11.59 1.52
N ALA A 49 -10.45 11.61 0.54
CA ALA A 49 -10.77 11.99 -0.84
C ALA A 49 -11.80 11.05 -1.50
N LEU A 50 -11.97 9.82 -0.99
CA LEU A 50 -12.98 8.88 -1.49
C LEU A 50 -14.40 9.17 -1.00
N ILE A 51 -14.59 9.95 0.06
CA ILE A 51 -15.93 10.24 0.62
C ILE A 51 -16.88 10.82 -0.43
N PRO A 52 -16.52 11.88 -1.18
CA PRO A 52 -17.39 12.37 -2.25
C PRO A 52 -17.54 11.37 -3.41
N VAL A 53 -16.50 10.57 -3.67
CA VAL A 53 -16.47 9.60 -4.77
C VAL A 53 -17.41 8.42 -4.52
N CYS A 54 -17.62 8.04 -3.27
CA CYS A 54 -18.48 6.89 -2.93
C CYS A 54 -19.96 7.11 -3.33
N LYS A 55 -20.40 8.34 -3.56
CA LYS A 55 -21.75 8.66 -4.04
C LYS A 55 -21.90 8.58 -5.56
N LEU A 56 -20.80 8.52 -6.30
CA LEU A 56 -20.81 8.52 -7.75
C LEU A 56 -21.21 7.14 -8.33
N LYS A 57 -21.67 7.15 -9.58
CA LYS A 57 -21.99 5.94 -10.34
C LYS A 57 -20.72 5.15 -10.63
N ASP A 58 -20.83 3.82 -10.69
CA ASP A 58 -19.69 2.91 -10.93
C ASP A 58 -18.89 3.28 -12.19
N LYS A 59 -19.57 3.67 -13.28
CA LYS A 59 -18.90 4.10 -14.53
C LYS A 59 -18.04 5.35 -14.31
N THR A 60 -18.55 6.33 -13.57
CA THR A 60 -17.81 7.57 -13.27
C THR A 60 -16.59 7.28 -12.39
N VAL A 61 -16.78 6.47 -11.34
CA VAL A 61 -15.67 6.04 -10.46
C VAL A 61 -14.60 5.29 -11.26
N PHE A 62 -15.01 4.41 -12.16
CA PHE A 62 -14.07 3.67 -13.02
C PHE A 62 -13.22 4.59 -13.89
N TRP A 63 -13.84 5.59 -14.55
CA TRP A 63 -13.11 6.53 -15.40
C TRP A 63 -12.18 7.44 -14.60
N ILE A 64 -12.62 7.93 -13.43
CA ILE A 64 -11.74 8.71 -12.53
C ILE A 64 -10.54 7.87 -12.10
N ALA A 65 -10.78 6.64 -11.66
CA ALA A 65 -9.71 5.72 -11.26
C ALA A 65 -8.72 5.45 -12.41
N LEU A 66 -9.24 5.26 -13.62
CA LEU A 66 -8.41 5.03 -14.80
C LEU A 66 -7.55 6.25 -15.14
N ILE A 67 -8.14 7.45 -15.13
CA ILE A 67 -7.40 8.71 -15.36
C ILE A 67 -6.31 8.90 -14.31
N LEU A 68 -6.60 8.68 -13.04
CA LEU A 68 -5.60 8.78 -11.97
C LEU A 68 -4.48 7.74 -12.12
N LEU A 69 -4.82 6.52 -12.51
CA LEU A 69 -3.84 5.47 -12.77
C LEU A 69 -2.88 5.84 -13.90
N LEU A 70 -3.39 6.56 -14.93
CA LEU A 70 -2.57 7.02 -16.06
C LEU A 70 -1.55 8.11 -15.68
N GLN A 71 -1.46 8.52 -14.41
CA GLN A 71 -0.46 9.49 -13.93
C GLN A 71 -0.46 10.79 -14.75
N PRO A 72 -1.59 11.53 -14.85
CA PRO A 72 -1.71 12.69 -15.74
C PRO A 72 -0.72 13.81 -15.40
N TYR A 73 -0.35 13.94 -14.15
CA TYR A 73 0.66 14.90 -13.71
C TYR A 73 2.03 14.61 -14.32
N GLU A 74 2.46 13.35 -14.33
CA GLU A 74 3.78 12.98 -14.88
C GLU A 74 3.81 13.16 -16.39
N TRP A 75 2.75 12.79 -17.10
CA TRP A 75 2.66 13.04 -18.54
C TRP A 75 2.58 14.53 -18.85
N GLY A 76 1.89 15.32 -18.01
CA GLY A 76 1.91 16.79 -18.15
C GLY A 76 3.31 17.37 -18.02
N ARG A 77 4.11 16.89 -17.05
CA ARG A 77 5.52 17.26 -16.90
C ARG A 77 6.36 16.87 -18.13
N ALA A 78 6.16 15.67 -18.66
CA ALA A 78 6.87 15.21 -19.85
C ALA A 78 6.55 16.08 -21.08
N VAL A 79 5.27 16.39 -21.31
CA VAL A 79 4.83 17.29 -22.39
C VAL A 79 5.41 18.69 -22.20
N TYR A 80 5.39 19.22 -20.97
CA TYR A 80 5.97 20.53 -20.67
C TYR A 80 7.48 20.57 -20.96
N ALA A 81 8.20 19.50 -20.61
CA ALA A 81 9.63 19.35 -20.91
C ALA A 81 9.93 19.26 -22.42
N MET A 82 9.01 18.72 -23.22
CA MET A 82 9.13 18.69 -24.68
C MET A 82 8.97 20.08 -25.31
N ILE A 83 8.07 20.91 -24.72
CA ILE A 83 7.79 22.25 -25.25
C ILE A 83 8.84 23.26 -24.78
N ASN A 84 9.41 23.10 -23.59
CA ASN A 84 10.36 23.99 -22.96
C ASN A 84 11.72 23.28 -22.77
N PRO A 85 12.66 23.39 -23.70
CA PRO A 85 13.96 22.71 -23.64
C PRO A 85 14.79 23.06 -22.40
N ASP A 86 14.61 24.28 -21.86
CA ASP A 86 15.32 24.77 -20.67
C ASP A 86 14.74 24.24 -19.36
N TYR A 87 13.61 23.53 -19.41
CA TYR A 87 12.98 22.97 -18.22
C TYR A 87 13.79 21.79 -17.68
N VAL A 88 14.20 21.90 -16.43
CA VAL A 88 14.85 20.82 -15.70
C VAL A 88 13.85 20.23 -14.69
N ALA A 89 13.53 18.95 -14.85
CA ALA A 89 12.65 18.23 -13.91
C ALA A 89 13.39 18.04 -12.58
N VAL A 90 13.04 18.86 -11.59
CA VAL A 90 13.59 18.72 -10.24
C VAL A 90 12.94 17.52 -9.56
N THR A 91 13.79 16.68 -8.95
CA THR A 91 13.40 15.48 -8.18
C THR A 91 14.34 15.32 -7.01
N GLY A 92 13.96 14.47 -6.06
CA GLY A 92 14.84 14.15 -4.94
C GLY A 92 14.75 15.13 -3.77
N HIS A 93 13.69 15.94 -3.66
CA HIS A 93 13.44 16.76 -2.47
C HIS A 93 13.35 15.91 -1.19
N CYS A 94 13.03 14.62 -1.32
CA CYS A 94 13.03 13.68 -0.21
C CYS A 94 14.44 13.24 0.24
N VAL A 95 15.48 13.38 -0.61
CA VAL A 95 16.83 12.83 -0.38
C VAL A 95 17.49 13.37 0.90
N PRO A 96 17.48 14.68 1.20
CA PRO A 96 18.10 15.20 2.44
C PRO A 96 17.51 14.58 3.71
N TYR A 97 16.20 14.33 3.70
CA TYR A 97 15.50 13.68 4.82
C TYR A 97 15.83 12.19 4.89
N ALA A 98 15.93 11.52 3.73
CA ALA A 98 16.34 10.13 3.66
C ALA A 98 17.72 9.90 4.26
N ILE A 99 18.70 10.76 3.93
CA ILE A 99 20.08 10.68 4.45
C ILE A 99 20.08 10.81 5.97
N ARG A 100 19.41 11.82 6.55
CA ARG A 100 19.35 12.02 8.00
C ARG A 100 18.63 10.87 8.70
N ALA A 101 17.52 10.39 8.15
CA ALA A 101 16.80 9.25 8.70
C ALA A 101 17.63 7.96 8.65
N GLN A 102 18.38 7.76 7.56
CA GLN A 102 19.30 6.63 7.42
C GLN A 102 20.45 6.71 8.41
N GLU A 103 21.08 7.85 8.59
CA GLU A 103 22.18 8.05 9.53
C GLU A 103 21.72 7.75 10.97
N ALA A 104 20.57 8.27 11.39
CA ALA A 104 19.98 7.96 12.68
C ALA A 104 19.68 6.45 12.83
N THR A 105 19.18 5.80 11.79
CA THR A 105 18.87 4.37 11.78
C THR A 105 20.11 3.50 11.96
N LEU A 106 21.23 3.88 11.33
CA LEU A 106 22.47 3.09 11.34
C LEU A 106 23.30 3.31 12.60
N ASN A 107 23.42 4.55 13.06
CA ASN A 107 24.40 4.96 14.07
C ASN A 107 23.75 5.53 15.34
N GLY A 108 22.46 5.92 15.27
CA GLY A 108 21.78 6.54 16.39
C GLY A 108 21.36 5.58 17.48
N ASN A 109 21.18 6.12 18.69
CA ASN A 109 20.54 5.40 19.77
C ASN A 109 19.00 5.36 19.57
N PHE A 110 18.29 4.59 20.42
CA PHE A 110 16.84 4.40 20.29
C PHE A 110 16.04 5.72 20.27
N LEU A 111 16.43 6.71 21.12
CA LEU A 111 15.72 8.00 21.20
C LEU A 111 15.98 8.88 19.97
N GLU A 112 17.21 8.84 19.44
CA GLU A 112 17.57 9.54 18.20
C GLU A 112 16.82 8.98 17.01
N VAL A 113 16.70 7.65 16.91
CA VAL A 113 15.89 7.00 15.87
C VAL A 113 14.42 7.40 15.98
N LEU A 114 13.85 7.38 17.20
CA LEU A 114 12.47 7.82 17.44
C LEU A 114 12.23 9.26 16.97
N ARG A 115 13.13 10.18 17.36
CA ARG A 115 13.03 11.60 16.98
C ARG A 115 13.18 11.78 15.47
N SER A 116 14.14 11.10 14.87
CA SER A 116 14.37 11.14 13.42
C SER A 116 13.18 10.59 12.65
N ASN A 117 12.58 9.48 13.10
CA ASN A 117 11.42 8.90 12.44
C ASN A 117 10.20 9.83 12.43
N ILE A 118 9.98 10.60 13.53
CA ILE A 118 8.85 11.55 13.61
C ILE A 118 9.04 12.74 12.65
N ILE A 119 10.25 13.20 12.43
CA ILE A 119 10.54 14.40 11.64
C ILE A 119 11.03 13.99 10.26
N ASP A 120 12.27 13.50 10.16
CA ASP A 120 12.92 13.21 8.88
C ASP A 120 12.30 12.01 8.18
N GLY A 121 11.94 10.95 8.91
CA GLY A 121 11.31 9.76 8.35
C GLY A 121 9.93 10.05 7.76
N GLN A 122 9.10 10.83 8.44
CA GLN A 122 7.79 11.22 7.94
C GLN A 122 7.90 12.17 6.74
N LEU A 123 8.80 13.15 6.78
CA LEU A 123 9.03 14.06 5.65
C LEU A 123 9.56 13.29 4.45
N TYR A 124 10.54 12.41 4.65
CA TYR A 124 11.04 11.53 3.60
C TYR A 124 9.92 10.71 2.97
N SER A 125 9.17 9.97 3.78
CA SER A 125 8.12 9.07 3.28
C SER A 125 7.04 9.83 2.50
N ASN A 126 6.56 10.95 3.03
CA ASN A 126 5.47 11.71 2.40
C ASN A 126 5.91 12.39 1.10
N ILE A 127 7.08 13.05 1.09
CA ILE A 127 7.62 13.70 -0.11
C ILE A 127 7.90 12.65 -1.18
N TRP A 128 8.53 11.54 -0.81
CA TRP A 128 8.83 10.44 -1.73
C TRP A 128 7.56 9.87 -2.39
N GLN A 129 6.49 9.70 -1.62
CA GLN A 129 5.21 9.20 -2.13
C GLN A 129 4.58 10.16 -3.15
N VAL A 130 4.68 11.46 -2.93
CA VAL A 130 4.19 12.47 -3.87
C VAL A 130 5.08 12.51 -5.12
N GLU A 131 6.40 12.57 -4.95
CA GLU A 131 7.37 12.61 -6.05
C GLU A 131 7.32 11.38 -6.97
N ASN A 132 6.93 10.22 -6.43
CA ASN A 132 6.83 8.97 -7.19
C ASN A 132 5.39 8.62 -7.63
N GLY A 133 4.49 9.60 -7.67
CA GLY A 133 3.12 9.44 -8.19
C GLY A 133 2.25 8.47 -7.37
N ARG A 134 2.67 8.12 -6.13
CA ARG A 134 1.96 7.15 -5.29
C ARG A 134 0.60 7.66 -4.84
N LEU A 135 0.42 8.97 -4.71
CA LEU A 135 -0.87 9.57 -4.36
C LEU A 135 -1.95 9.20 -5.37
N PHE A 136 -1.68 9.43 -6.67
CA PHE A 136 -2.61 9.11 -7.75
C PHE A 136 -2.83 7.59 -7.89
N GLN A 137 -1.75 6.82 -7.81
CA GLN A 137 -1.83 5.36 -7.88
C GLN A 137 -2.67 4.79 -6.75
N THR A 138 -2.44 5.22 -5.50
CA THR A 138 -3.18 4.74 -4.33
C THR A 138 -4.66 5.12 -4.42
N ALA A 139 -4.97 6.35 -4.85
CA ALA A 139 -6.36 6.77 -5.05
C ALA A 139 -7.07 5.91 -6.11
N ALA A 140 -6.41 5.62 -7.22
CA ALA A 140 -6.94 4.73 -8.25
C ALA A 140 -7.20 3.32 -7.71
N LEU A 141 -6.23 2.74 -6.97
CA LEU A 141 -6.36 1.41 -6.37
C LEU A 141 -7.51 1.31 -5.37
N PHE A 142 -7.71 2.33 -4.53
CA PHE A 142 -8.83 2.37 -3.59
C PHE A 142 -10.18 2.43 -4.32
N MET A 143 -10.28 3.22 -5.40
CA MET A 143 -11.48 3.28 -6.23
C MET A 143 -11.77 1.94 -6.91
N PHE A 144 -10.77 1.27 -7.47
CA PHE A 144 -10.93 -0.06 -8.03
C PHE A 144 -11.34 -1.08 -6.95
N GLY A 145 -10.72 -1.03 -5.77
CA GLY A 145 -11.12 -1.87 -4.62
C GLY A 145 -12.57 -1.65 -4.21
N MET A 146 -13.03 -0.39 -4.17
CA MET A 146 -14.42 -0.05 -3.90
C MET A 146 -15.37 -0.62 -4.97
N LEU A 147 -15.02 -0.55 -6.26
CA LEU A 147 -15.81 -1.14 -7.35
C LEU A 147 -15.89 -2.66 -7.25
N LEU A 148 -14.77 -3.34 -6.94
CA LEU A 148 -14.76 -4.79 -6.71
C LEU A 148 -15.67 -5.18 -5.52
N GLY A 149 -15.65 -4.38 -4.45
CA GLY A 149 -16.53 -4.57 -3.29
C GLY A 149 -18.01 -4.38 -3.63
N ARG A 150 -18.37 -3.31 -4.36
CA ARG A 150 -19.74 -3.05 -4.81
C ARG A 150 -20.30 -4.18 -5.68
N ARG A 151 -19.45 -4.74 -6.54
CA ARG A 151 -19.82 -5.84 -7.44
C ARG A 151 -19.67 -7.21 -6.83
N LYS A 152 -19.20 -7.28 -5.58
CA LYS A 152 -18.99 -8.53 -4.83
C LYS A 152 -18.08 -9.54 -5.53
N TYR A 153 -17.13 -9.08 -6.38
CA TYR A 153 -16.22 -9.96 -7.11
C TYR A 153 -15.23 -10.73 -6.23
N LEU A 154 -15.12 -10.38 -4.94
CA LEU A 154 -14.35 -11.15 -3.95
C LEU A 154 -15.16 -12.27 -3.27
N ILE A 155 -16.44 -12.40 -3.60
CA ILE A 155 -17.31 -13.51 -3.14
C ILE A 155 -17.38 -14.55 -4.25
N LYS A 156 -17.23 -15.84 -3.89
CA LYS A 156 -17.25 -16.92 -4.86
C LYS A 156 -18.61 -17.00 -5.57
N SER A 157 -18.61 -16.81 -6.87
CA SER A 157 -19.72 -16.99 -7.79
C SER A 157 -19.17 -17.38 -9.17
N GLU A 158 -19.98 -17.92 -10.06
CA GLU A 158 -19.54 -18.23 -11.44
C GLU A 158 -19.10 -16.97 -12.18
N GLU A 159 -19.83 -15.86 -12.00
CA GLU A 159 -19.48 -14.54 -12.55
C GLU A 159 -18.12 -14.06 -12.05
N SER A 160 -17.87 -14.17 -10.73
CA SER A 160 -16.59 -13.78 -10.13
C SER A 160 -15.42 -14.61 -10.65
N VAL A 161 -15.62 -15.92 -10.80
CA VAL A 161 -14.58 -16.81 -11.36
C VAL A 161 -14.28 -16.44 -12.82
N CYS A 162 -15.33 -16.21 -13.63
CA CYS A 162 -15.17 -15.77 -15.01
C CYS A 162 -14.44 -14.42 -15.10
N PHE A 163 -14.83 -13.46 -14.26
CA PHE A 163 -14.19 -12.14 -14.18
C PHE A 163 -12.69 -12.26 -13.87
N TRP A 164 -12.31 -13.00 -12.82
CA TRP A 164 -10.90 -13.13 -12.43
C TRP A 164 -10.06 -13.90 -13.45
N LYS A 165 -10.64 -14.88 -14.16
CA LYS A 165 -9.96 -15.52 -15.29
C LYS A 165 -9.66 -14.54 -16.43
N LYS A 166 -10.64 -13.71 -16.80
CA LYS A 166 -10.47 -12.67 -17.83
C LYS A 166 -9.44 -11.63 -17.41
N MET A 167 -9.50 -11.18 -16.13
CA MET A 167 -8.55 -10.23 -15.57
C MET A 167 -7.13 -10.80 -15.59
N LEU A 168 -6.96 -12.08 -15.25
CA LEU A 168 -5.65 -12.74 -15.27
C LEU A 168 -5.05 -12.75 -16.69
N ILE A 169 -5.82 -13.18 -17.68
CA ILE A 169 -5.35 -13.24 -19.07
C ILE A 169 -5.02 -11.83 -19.59
N GLY A 170 -5.94 -10.87 -19.38
CA GLY A 170 -5.71 -9.49 -19.81
C GLY A 170 -4.51 -8.84 -19.13
N ALA A 171 -4.31 -9.11 -17.84
CA ALA A 171 -3.16 -8.59 -17.10
C ALA A 171 -1.83 -9.20 -17.56
N ILE A 172 -1.78 -10.49 -17.90
CA ILE A 172 -0.58 -11.13 -18.46
C ILE A 172 -0.24 -10.51 -19.83
N LEU A 173 -1.25 -10.36 -20.69
CA LEU A 173 -1.06 -9.77 -22.02
C LEU A 173 -0.61 -8.30 -21.94
N ALA A 174 -1.09 -7.55 -20.94
CA ALA A 174 -0.68 -6.16 -20.72
C ALA A 174 0.70 -6.06 -20.03
N PHE A 175 1.03 -6.98 -19.13
CA PHE A 175 2.27 -6.93 -18.36
C PHE A 175 3.51 -7.08 -19.24
N ILE A 176 3.48 -7.99 -20.23
CA ILE A 176 4.63 -8.25 -21.09
C ILE A 176 5.11 -6.98 -21.82
N PRO A 177 4.26 -6.29 -22.61
CA PRO A 177 4.69 -5.07 -23.29
C PRO A 177 5.03 -3.93 -22.31
N LEU A 178 4.29 -3.79 -21.21
CA LEU A 178 4.58 -2.77 -20.21
C LEU A 178 5.92 -3.02 -19.51
N TYR A 179 6.27 -4.28 -19.28
CA TYR A 179 7.56 -4.64 -18.71
C TYR A 179 8.71 -4.35 -19.70
N CYS A 180 8.52 -4.64 -20.98
CA CYS A 180 9.46 -4.29 -22.02
C CYS A 180 9.65 -2.76 -22.11
N LEU A 181 8.56 -1.98 -22.11
CA LEU A 181 8.63 -0.52 -22.08
C LEU A 181 9.40 0.00 -20.85
N LYS A 182 9.11 -0.55 -19.67
CA LYS A 182 9.79 -0.19 -18.43
C LYS A 182 11.29 -0.46 -18.49
N THR A 183 11.72 -1.53 -19.18
CA THR A 183 13.13 -1.98 -19.14
C THR A 183 13.97 -1.35 -20.24
N PHE A 184 13.43 -1.25 -21.46
CA PHE A 184 14.25 -0.86 -22.63
C PHE A 184 14.14 0.60 -23.01
N VAL A 185 13.01 1.27 -22.76
CA VAL A 185 12.81 2.66 -23.22
C VAL A 185 13.59 3.70 -22.41
N PRO A 186 13.80 3.56 -21.09
CA PRO A 186 14.60 4.53 -20.34
C PRO A 186 15.98 4.80 -20.92
N ASP A 187 16.64 3.76 -21.45
CA ASP A 187 17.99 3.87 -22.05
C ASP A 187 17.99 4.60 -23.40
N LEU A 188 16.81 4.72 -24.04
CA LEU A 188 16.63 5.45 -25.30
C LEU A 188 16.29 6.93 -25.09
N LEU A 189 15.87 7.32 -23.88
CA LEU A 189 15.49 8.68 -23.54
C LEU A 189 16.74 9.50 -23.14
N THR A 190 17.18 10.38 -24.03
CA THR A 190 18.37 11.21 -23.79
C THR A 190 18.09 12.43 -22.90
N ASN A 191 16.83 12.91 -22.86
CA ASN A 191 16.46 14.08 -22.05
C ASN A 191 16.02 13.65 -20.63
N PRO A 192 16.80 13.99 -19.56
CA PRO A 192 16.45 13.63 -18.18
C PRO A 192 15.08 14.15 -17.73
N SER A 193 14.65 15.33 -18.24
CA SER A 193 13.35 15.93 -17.88
C SER A 193 12.14 15.17 -18.44
N ILE A 194 12.35 14.34 -19.47
CA ILE A 194 11.34 13.41 -20.01
C ILE A 194 11.50 12.03 -19.35
N GLN A 195 12.74 11.61 -19.11
CA GLN A 195 13.04 10.31 -18.53
C GLN A 195 12.47 10.17 -17.11
N VAL A 196 12.53 11.23 -16.29
CA VAL A 196 12.02 11.22 -14.91
C VAL A 196 10.53 10.90 -14.85
N PRO A 197 9.61 11.67 -15.47
CA PRO A 197 8.18 11.34 -15.43
C PRO A 197 7.86 10.01 -16.11
N TYR A 198 8.60 9.62 -17.15
CA TYR A 198 8.46 8.30 -17.75
C TYR A 198 8.76 7.17 -16.76
N ASN A 199 9.86 7.30 -16.00
CA ASN A 199 10.28 6.31 -14.99
C ASN A 199 9.36 6.25 -13.77
N ILE A 200 8.42 7.17 -13.61
CA ILE A 200 7.38 7.13 -12.61
C ILE A 200 6.11 6.49 -13.19
N ALA A 201 5.67 6.95 -14.35
CA ALA A 201 4.39 6.52 -14.94
C ALA A 201 4.41 5.07 -15.44
N VAL A 202 5.37 4.70 -16.28
CA VAL A 202 5.39 3.37 -16.93
C VAL A 202 5.63 2.23 -15.95
N PRO A 203 6.56 2.32 -14.99
CA PRO A 203 6.67 1.32 -13.93
C PRO A 203 5.39 1.17 -13.09
N SER A 204 4.63 2.25 -12.87
CA SER A 204 3.35 2.18 -12.17
C SER A 204 2.34 1.29 -12.90
N TYR A 205 2.29 1.35 -14.23
CA TYR A 205 1.41 0.51 -15.06
C TYR A 205 1.84 -0.96 -15.04
N ALA A 206 3.14 -1.23 -15.22
CA ALA A 206 3.68 -2.58 -15.17
C ALA A 206 3.43 -3.23 -13.80
N ASN A 207 3.67 -2.49 -12.71
CA ASN A 207 3.42 -2.95 -11.35
C ASN A 207 1.93 -3.17 -11.08
N PHE A 208 1.04 -2.33 -11.64
CA PHE A 208 -0.41 -2.52 -11.55
C PHE A 208 -0.86 -3.79 -12.28
N ALA A 209 -0.38 -4.02 -13.50
CA ALA A 209 -0.67 -5.25 -14.24
C ALA A 209 -0.17 -6.49 -13.48
N PHE A 210 1.05 -6.45 -12.94
CA PHE A 210 1.59 -7.53 -12.11
C PHE A 210 0.76 -7.77 -10.84
N MET A 211 0.33 -6.71 -10.18
CA MET A 211 -0.57 -6.82 -9.02
C MET A 211 -1.88 -7.52 -9.39
N ILE A 212 -2.50 -7.18 -10.53
CA ILE A 212 -3.72 -7.87 -11.00
C ILE A 212 -3.46 -9.36 -11.22
N ILE A 213 -2.30 -9.74 -11.79
CA ILE A 213 -1.92 -11.16 -11.95
C ILE A 213 -1.92 -11.86 -10.60
N LEU A 214 -1.22 -11.29 -9.61
CA LEU A 214 -1.11 -11.89 -8.27
C LEU A 214 -2.47 -12.00 -7.57
N VAL A 215 -3.27 -10.92 -7.60
CA VAL A 215 -4.60 -10.89 -6.99
C VAL A 215 -5.54 -11.89 -7.67
N SER A 216 -5.49 -11.99 -9.01
CA SER A 216 -6.33 -12.94 -9.77
C SER A 216 -5.96 -14.38 -9.44
N ILE A 217 -4.66 -14.72 -9.42
CA ILE A 217 -4.19 -16.06 -9.06
C ILE A 217 -4.61 -16.40 -7.63
N PHE A 218 -4.35 -15.49 -6.68
CA PHE A 218 -4.71 -15.72 -5.27
C PHE A 218 -6.21 -15.91 -5.10
N THR A 219 -7.05 -15.08 -5.73
CA THR A 219 -8.51 -15.16 -5.62
C THR A 219 -9.04 -16.45 -6.25
N LEU A 220 -8.52 -16.84 -7.41
CA LEU A 220 -8.91 -18.11 -8.07
C LEU A 220 -8.50 -19.32 -7.24
N LEU A 221 -7.32 -19.32 -6.64
CA LEU A 221 -6.88 -20.36 -5.70
C LEU A 221 -7.75 -20.37 -4.43
N TRP A 222 -8.13 -19.19 -3.94
CA TRP A 222 -9.02 -19.06 -2.78
C TRP A 222 -10.40 -19.65 -3.07
N PHE A 223 -10.91 -19.49 -4.28
CA PHE A 223 -12.21 -20.03 -4.69
C PHE A 223 -12.21 -21.55 -4.91
N LYS A 224 -11.04 -22.19 -5.11
CA LYS A 224 -10.87 -23.64 -5.23
C LYS A 224 -10.93 -24.39 -3.89
N LYS A 225 -11.72 -23.91 -2.93
CA LYS A 225 -11.83 -24.52 -1.60
C LYS A 225 -12.26 -25.98 -1.71
N GLU A 226 -11.39 -26.90 -1.31
CA GLU A 226 -11.69 -28.32 -1.14
C GLU A 226 -12.20 -28.61 0.29
N LYS A 227 -12.98 -29.68 0.44
CA LYS A 227 -13.44 -30.14 1.75
C LYS A 227 -12.23 -30.75 2.48
N GLY A 228 -11.87 -30.20 3.65
CA GLY A 228 -10.77 -30.70 4.47
C GLY A 228 -9.92 -29.61 5.09
N TYR A 229 -8.73 -29.99 5.62
CA TYR A 229 -7.77 -29.05 6.18
C TYR A 229 -7.14 -28.21 5.05
N SER A 230 -7.60 -26.99 4.94
CA SER A 230 -7.18 -26.09 3.86
C SER A 230 -6.11 -25.12 4.35
N TRP A 231 -5.09 -24.82 3.50
CA TRP A 231 -4.11 -23.75 3.74
C TRP A 231 -4.79 -22.40 4.08
N GLN A 232 -6.02 -22.20 3.62
CA GLN A 232 -6.85 -21.03 3.94
C GLN A 232 -7.12 -20.92 5.45
N SER A 233 -7.33 -22.04 6.14
CA SER A 233 -7.57 -22.08 7.59
C SER A 233 -6.33 -21.60 8.38
N LEU A 234 -5.15 -21.69 7.80
CA LEU A 234 -3.91 -21.17 8.37
C LEU A 234 -3.85 -19.64 8.27
N LEU A 235 -4.27 -19.08 7.12
CA LEU A 235 -4.15 -17.64 6.84
C LEU A 235 -5.30 -16.80 7.41
N ILE A 236 -6.49 -17.37 7.64
CA ILE A 236 -7.64 -16.62 8.17
C ILE A 236 -7.32 -15.93 9.52
N PRO A 237 -6.71 -16.60 10.52
CA PRO A 237 -6.33 -15.94 11.77
C PRO A 237 -5.34 -14.80 11.57
N TYR A 238 -4.37 -14.98 10.67
CA TYR A 238 -3.39 -13.95 10.34
C TYR A 238 -4.04 -12.70 9.77
N GLY A 239 -4.96 -12.86 8.80
CA GLY A 239 -5.70 -11.75 8.21
C GLY A 239 -6.65 -11.04 9.19
N ARG A 240 -7.23 -11.78 10.15
CA ARG A 240 -8.08 -11.20 11.21
C ARG A 240 -7.31 -10.37 12.24
N MET A 241 -6.00 -10.53 12.31
CA MET A 241 -5.08 -9.76 13.16
C MET A 241 -4.14 -8.88 12.35
N SER A 242 -4.61 -8.33 11.22
CA SER A 242 -3.80 -7.59 10.26
C SER A 242 -3.09 -6.37 10.88
N LEU A 243 -3.77 -5.58 11.73
CA LEU A 243 -3.20 -4.42 12.39
C LEU A 243 -2.13 -4.84 13.42
N THR A 244 -2.42 -5.86 14.24
CA THR A 244 -1.46 -6.41 15.20
C THR A 244 -0.22 -6.95 14.49
N ASN A 245 -0.40 -7.72 13.41
CA ASN A 245 0.70 -8.29 12.64
C ASN A 245 1.52 -7.20 11.95
N TYR A 246 0.89 -6.18 11.37
CA TYR A 246 1.57 -5.07 10.72
C TYR A 246 2.49 -4.31 11.69
N ILE A 247 1.97 -3.93 12.87
CA ILE A 247 2.76 -3.19 13.86
C ILE A 247 3.86 -4.09 14.48
N SER A 248 3.52 -5.33 14.84
CA SER A 248 4.52 -6.25 15.41
C SER A 248 5.64 -6.59 14.42
N GLN A 249 5.33 -6.73 13.14
CA GLN A 249 6.31 -6.93 12.07
C GLN A 249 7.30 -5.75 12.00
N SER A 250 6.81 -4.53 12.08
CA SER A 250 7.66 -3.34 12.07
C SER A 250 8.56 -3.26 13.29
N ILE A 251 8.03 -3.54 14.49
CA ILE A 251 8.83 -3.58 15.72
C ILE A 251 9.92 -4.66 15.63
N MET A 252 9.57 -5.88 15.20
CA MET A 252 10.56 -6.95 15.03
C MET A 252 11.60 -6.59 13.97
N GLY A 253 11.17 -6.04 12.82
CA GLY A 253 12.06 -5.61 11.75
C GLY A 253 13.07 -4.55 12.22
N VAL A 254 12.60 -3.52 12.92
CA VAL A 254 13.43 -2.46 13.48
C VAL A 254 14.43 -3.02 14.49
N THR A 255 13.98 -3.87 15.41
CA THR A 255 14.86 -4.50 16.42
C THR A 255 15.94 -5.38 15.76
N ILE A 256 15.61 -6.05 14.66
CA ILE A 256 16.56 -6.94 13.97
C ILE A 256 17.55 -6.13 13.12
N TYR A 257 17.08 -5.14 12.38
CA TYR A 257 17.90 -4.49 11.35
C TYR A 257 18.59 -3.21 11.82
N TYR A 258 18.02 -2.41 12.74
CA TYR A 258 18.56 -1.11 13.12
C TYR A 258 19.81 -1.21 14.01
N GLY A 259 20.64 -0.15 13.99
CA GLY A 259 21.92 -0.09 14.68
C GLY A 259 21.84 -0.25 16.19
N PHE A 260 20.78 0.28 16.83
CA PHE A 260 20.53 0.12 18.26
C PHE A 260 20.03 -1.29 18.67
N GLY A 261 19.59 -2.11 17.71
CA GLY A 261 19.14 -3.49 17.94
C GLY A 261 20.22 -4.52 17.64
N LEU A 262 19.89 -5.53 16.81
CA LEU A 262 20.83 -6.57 16.40
C LEU A 262 21.76 -6.13 15.25
N ALA A 263 21.54 -4.96 14.66
CA ALA A 263 22.33 -4.38 13.55
C ALA A 263 22.55 -5.34 12.36
N MET A 264 21.56 -6.20 12.09
CA MET A 264 21.65 -7.22 11.04
C MET A 264 21.80 -6.63 9.63
N TYR A 265 21.53 -5.32 9.45
CA TYR A 265 21.80 -4.62 8.19
C TYR A 265 23.26 -4.79 7.70
N LYS A 266 24.21 -4.98 8.63
CA LYS A 266 25.63 -5.19 8.30
C LYS A 266 25.92 -6.56 7.69
N TYR A 267 25.12 -7.57 8.06
CA TYR A 267 25.43 -8.98 7.77
C TYR A 267 24.38 -9.65 6.88
N ALA A 268 23.15 -9.15 6.87
CA ALA A 268 22.05 -9.77 6.15
C ALA A 268 21.96 -9.29 4.71
N GLY A 269 22.43 -10.11 3.77
CA GLY A 269 22.12 -9.96 2.36
C GLY A 269 20.67 -10.34 2.02
N ALA A 270 20.29 -10.26 0.75
CA ALA A 270 18.91 -10.50 0.29
C ALA A 270 18.35 -11.86 0.73
N THR A 271 19.15 -12.94 0.62
CA THR A 271 18.73 -14.30 1.00
C THR A 271 18.50 -14.42 2.50
N ALA A 272 19.41 -13.90 3.32
CA ALA A 272 19.25 -13.92 4.78
C ALA A 272 18.03 -13.10 5.21
N SER A 273 17.79 -11.93 4.60
CA SER A 273 16.61 -11.11 4.85
C SER A 273 15.31 -11.83 4.48
N LEU A 274 15.30 -12.61 3.40
CA LEU A 274 14.14 -13.43 3.03
C LEU A 274 13.87 -14.51 4.08
N LEU A 275 14.90 -15.18 4.57
CA LEU A 275 14.76 -16.21 5.62
C LEU A 275 14.24 -15.61 6.92
N ILE A 276 14.74 -14.44 7.33
CA ILE A 276 14.27 -13.70 8.49
C ILE A 276 12.78 -13.31 8.31
N ALA A 277 12.40 -12.83 7.13
CA ALA A 277 11.00 -12.47 6.84
C ALA A 277 10.07 -13.69 6.92
N LEU A 278 10.48 -14.85 6.40
CA LEU A 278 9.74 -16.11 6.51
C LEU A 278 9.61 -16.59 7.95
N LEU A 279 10.66 -16.42 8.75
CA LEU A 279 10.65 -16.75 10.18
C LEU A 279 9.65 -15.85 10.92
N ILE A 280 9.72 -14.53 10.72
CA ILE A 280 8.79 -13.57 11.32
C ILE A 280 7.35 -13.91 10.92
N PHE A 281 7.09 -14.16 9.65
CA PHE A 281 5.77 -14.55 9.15
C PHE A 281 5.26 -15.82 9.84
N THR A 282 6.10 -16.84 9.98
CA THR A 282 5.74 -18.09 10.64
C THR A 282 5.40 -17.88 12.11
N VAL A 283 6.21 -17.12 12.84
CA VAL A 283 5.95 -16.76 14.26
C VAL A 283 4.63 -16.02 14.40
N GLN A 284 4.39 -15.01 13.55
CA GLN A 284 3.15 -14.24 13.57
C GLN A 284 1.92 -15.09 13.23
N LEU A 285 2.04 -16.04 12.30
CA LEU A 285 0.98 -16.97 11.93
C LEU A 285 0.63 -17.89 13.11
N MET A 286 1.65 -18.45 13.78
CA MET A 286 1.45 -19.28 14.97
C MET A 286 0.84 -18.48 16.13
N PHE A 287 1.34 -17.27 16.38
CA PHE A 287 0.80 -16.36 17.40
C PHE A 287 -0.66 -16.00 17.10
N SER A 288 -0.99 -15.64 15.85
CA SER A 288 -2.35 -15.27 15.47
C SER A 288 -3.35 -16.42 15.69
N ARG A 289 -2.94 -17.66 15.38
CA ARG A 289 -3.77 -18.85 15.65
C ARG A 289 -3.95 -19.08 17.13
N TRP A 290 -2.88 -19.06 17.90
CA TRP A 290 -2.89 -19.25 19.35
C TRP A 290 -3.76 -18.19 20.06
N TRP A 291 -3.60 -16.91 19.66
CA TRP A 291 -4.35 -15.80 20.24
C TRP A 291 -5.85 -15.91 19.95
N LEU A 292 -6.23 -16.09 18.68
CA LEU A 292 -7.63 -16.16 18.26
C LEU A 292 -8.35 -17.45 18.70
N ALA A 293 -7.63 -18.47 19.13
CA ALA A 293 -8.22 -19.62 19.81
C ALA A 293 -8.80 -19.26 21.19
N ARG A 294 -8.31 -18.17 21.80
CA ARG A 294 -8.70 -17.72 23.16
C ARG A 294 -9.44 -16.37 23.14
N HIS A 295 -9.29 -15.56 22.11
CA HIS A 295 -9.82 -14.20 22.01
C HIS A 295 -10.60 -14.02 20.70
N LYS A 296 -11.62 -13.16 20.72
CA LYS A 296 -12.46 -12.89 19.54
C LYS A 296 -11.76 -12.04 18.46
N GLN A 297 -10.76 -11.24 18.83
CA GLN A 297 -10.04 -10.30 17.95
C GLN A 297 -8.60 -10.09 18.45
N GLY A 298 -7.74 -9.56 17.61
CA GLY A 298 -6.35 -9.24 17.97
C GLY A 298 -6.26 -8.13 19.03
N PRO A 299 -5.13 -8.03 19.74
CA PRO A 299 -4.95 -7.04 20.81
C PRO A 299 -5.05 -5.60 20.30
N LEU A 300 -4.43 -5.26 19.17
CA LEU A 300 -4.51 -3.91 18.62
C LEU A 300 -5.84 -3.65 17.90
N GLU A 301 -6.45 -4.65 17.30
CA GLU A 301 -7.81 -4.58 16.76
C GLU A 301 -8.83 -4.32 17.88
N PHE A 302 -8.62 -4.88 19.07
CA PHE A 302 -9.46 -4.60 20.25
C PHE A 302 -9.32 -3.14 20.70
N LEU A 303 -8.08 -2.66 20.84
CA LEU A 303 -7.82 -1.27 21.22
C LEU A 303 -8.39 -0.29 20.19
N TRP A 304 -8.19 -0.58 18.90
CA TRP A 304 -8.76 0.17 17.80
C TRP A 304 -10.28 0.29 17.90
N ARG A 305 -10.96 -0.85 18.04
CA ARG A 305 -12.43 -0.86 18.17
C ARG A 305 -12.90 -0.12 19.40
N LYS A 306 -12.25 -0.31 20.55
CA LYS A 306 -12.61 0.41 21.78
C LYS A 306 -12.45 1.92 21.62
N GLY A 307 -11.43 2.38 20.89
CA GLY A 307 -11.24 3.80 20.58
C GLY A 307 -12.19 4.35 19.51
N THR A 308 -12.76 3.49 18.64
CA THR A 308 -13.71 3.91 17.60
C THR A 308 -15.16 3.96 18.07
N TRP A 309 -15.53 3.27 19.13
CA TRP A 309 -16.91 3.18 19.64
C TRP A 309 -17.15 4.00 20.92
N ILE A 310 -16.26 4.95 21.28
CA ILE A 310 -16.45 5.90 22.38
C ILE A 310 -17.01 7.21 21.86
#